data_068801a81f5efd33b6aaa13a2aaab321
#
_entry.id   068801a81f5efd33b6aaa13a2aaab321
#
_cell.length_a   1.000
_cell.length_b   1.000
_cell.length_c   1.000
_cell.angle_alpha   90.00
_cell.angle_beta   90.00
_cell.angle_gamma   90.00
#
_symmetry.space_group_name_H-M   'P 1'
#
loop_
_entity.id
_entity.type
_entity.pdbx_description
1 polymer ?
#
loop_
_entity_poly.entity_id
_entity_poly.type
_entity_poly.pdbx_seq_one_letter_code
_entity_poly.pdbx_strand_id
1 'polypeptide(L)'
;MDENVNFKAAKEVCDKYSVALGGNIPLTTVMLHGTQMDNMKYCVDLIDEIENKNGLIVATGCDVPYGVPFENTIGCMQAVLQTDEVREMVKDYVADDGEEIDVELPDYEHLTKPLVEAFTLDPATCAACTYMVAATDEAKETFGDAIDYKVYKYTIKEDIARMKKMGIPNLPSVYINGQMKFRSIIPSKDELEAAIREVM
;
A
#
# COMPACT_ATOMS: atom_id res chain seq x y z
N MET A 1 2.80 12.72 -2.08
CA MET A 1 1.93 12.65 -0.87
C MET A 1 1.31 11.26 -0.86
N ASP A 2 1.30 10.60 0.30
CA ASP A 2 0.78 9.23 0.48
C ASP A 2 -0.74 9.14 0.17
N GLU A 3 -1.19 7.99 -0.34
CA GLU A 3 -2.58 7.74 -0.74
C GLU A 3 -3.60 7.83 0.42
N ASN A 4 -3.15 7.63 1.66
CA ASN A 4 -4.01 7.69 2.84
C ASN A 4 -4.18 9.10 3.40
N VAL A 5 -3.53 10.10 2.82
CA VAL A 5 -3.65 11.50 3.26
C VAL A 5 -4.89 12.14 2.64
N ASN A 6 -5.66 12.88 3.44
CA ASN A 6 -6.68 13.75 2.90
C ASN A 6 -6.02 14.86 2.04
N PHE A 7 -6.05 14.65 0.73
CA PHE A 7 -5.31 15.45 -0.23
C PHE A 7 -5.82 16.90 -0.30
N LYS A 8 -7.15 17.09 -0.22
CA LYS A 8 -7.77 18.42 -0.17
C LYS A 8 -7.30 19.21 1.04
N ALA A 9 -7.35 18.63 2.23
CA ALA A 9 -6.89 19.29 3.45
C ALA A 9 -5.37 19.62 3.41
N ALA A 10 -4.57 18.71 2.84
CA ALA A 10 -3.14 18.95 2.63
C ALA A 10 -2.91 20.11 1.65
N LYS A 11 -3.69 20.19 0.56
CA LYS A 11 -3.60 21.26 -0.43
C LYS A 11 -3.94 22.61 0.16
N GLU A 12 -4.97 22.70 0.99
CA GLU A 12 -5.34 23.94 1.69
C GLU A 12 -4.21 24.47 2.59
N VAL A 13 -3.45 23.56 3.24
CA VAL A 13 -2.29 23.93 4.02
C VAL A 13 -1.15 24.40 3.12
N CYS A 14 -0.84 23.67 2.04
CA CYS A 14 0.21 24.04 1.09
C CYS A 14 -0.04 25.40 0.45
N ASP A 15 -1.29 25.73 0.14
CA ASP A 15 -1.69 27.01 -0.45
C ASP A 15 -1.37 28.21 0.46
N LYS A 16 -1.54 28.05 1.79
CA LYS A 16 -1.20 29.10 2.77
C LYS A 16 0.29 29.48 2.75
N TYR A 17 1.14 28.52 2.37
CA TYR A 17 2.58 28.69 2.33
C TYR A 17 3.14 28.81 0.89
N SER A 18 2.27 28.86 -0.12
CA SER A 18 2.66 28.91 -1.54
C SER A 18 3.56 27.74 -1.95
N VAL A 19 3.27 26.54 -1.44
CA VAL A 19 4.00 25.31 -1.72
C VAL A 19 3.19 24.46 -2.70
N ALA A 20 3.84 23.92 -3.74
CA ALA A 20 3.22 22.96 -4.65
C ALA A 20 3.00 21.62 -3.92
N LEU A 21 1.88 20.95 -4.25
CA LEU A 21 1.54 19.64 -3.71
C LEU A 21 1.42 18.62 -4.84
N GLY A 22 2.13 17.50 -4.73
CA GLY A 22 2.05 16.36 -5.63
C GLY A 22 1.45 15.13 -4.94
N GLY A 23 0.63 14.39 -5.66
CA GLY A 23 0.00 13.15 -5.22
C GLY A 23 -1.41 13.04 -5.79
N ASN A 24 -2.25 12.14 -5.29
CA ASN A 24 -1.95 10.99 -4.44
C ASN A 24 -2.69 9.75 -4.99
N ILE A 25 -2.45 9.47 -6.29
CA ILE A 25 -3.13 8.33 -6.95
C ILE A 25 -2.74 7.03 -6.21
N PRO A 26 -3.74 6.24 -5.76
CA PRO A 26 -3.51 4.96 -5.10
C PRO A 26 -2.82 3.95 -6.03
N LEU A 27 -1.71 3.40 -5.55
CA LEU A 27 -0.83 2.55 -6.37
C LEU A 27 -1.41 1.18 -6.64
N THR A 28 -2.03 0.58 -5.64
CA THR A 28 -2.49 -0.81 -5.75
C THR A 28 -3.95 -0.89 -6.11
N THR A 29 -4.82 -0.17 -5.44
CA THR A 29 -6.27 -0.25 -5.66
C THR A 29 -6.69 0.38 -6.99
N VAL A 30 -6.07 1.48 -7.40
CA VAL A 30 -6.41 2.19 -8.64
C VAL A 30 -5.43 1.84 -9.77
N MET A 31 -4.11 2.03 -9.55
CA MET A 31 -3.16 1.86 -10.65
C MET A 31 -2.90 0.40 -11.02
N LEU A 32 -2.72 -0.48 -10.03
CA LEU A 32 -2.35 -1.88 -10.29
C LEU A 32 -3.57 -2.75 -10.59
N HIS A 33 -4.62 -2.64 -9.77
CA HIS A 33 -5.79 -3.51 -9.83
C HIS A 33 -7.01 -2.90 -10.51
N GLY A 34 -7.01 -1.58 -10.70
CA GLY A 34 -8.05 -0.89 -11.44
C GLY A 34 -7.86 -0.99 -12.96
N THR A 35 -8.87 -0.59 -13.69
CA THR A 35 -8.88 -0.44 -15.14
C THR A 35 -8.37 0.95 -15.56
N GLN A 36 -8.17 1.16 -16.87
CA GLN A 36 -7.87 2.50 -17.39
C GLN A 36 -8.97 3.52 -17.03
N MET A 37 -10.23 3.10 -17.06
CA MET A 37 -11.36 3.98 -16.71
C MET A 37 -11.37 4.35 -15.22
N ASP A 38 -11.00 3.41 -14.32
CA ASP A 38 -10.86 3.72 -12.89
C ASP A 38 -9.77 4.77 -12.66
N ASN A 39 -8.66 4.64 -13.36
CA ASN A 39 -7.55 5.60 -13.28
C ASN A 39 -7.94 6.99 -13.82
N MET A 40 -8.65 7.03 -14.95
CA MET A 40 -9.20 8.27 -15.49
C MET A 40 -10.17 8.93 -14.51
N LYS A 41 -11.13 8.17 -14.00
CA LYS A 41 -12.15 8.62 -13.04
C LYS A 41 -11.50 9.19 -11.79
N TYR A 42 -10.57 8.44 -11.20
CA TYR A 42 -9.87 8.90 -9.99
C TYR A 42 -9.12 10.22 -10.21
N CYS A 43 -8.42 10.36 -11.33
CA CYS A 43 -7.69 11.59 -11.64
C CYS A 43 -8.63 12.78 -11.85
N VAL A 44 -9.77 12.60 -12.53
CA VAL A 44 -10.78 13.65 -12.73
C VAL A 44 -11.38 14.04 -11.39
N ASP A 45 -11.80 13.08 -10.56
CA ASP A 45 -12.38 13.33 -9.24
C ASP A 45 -11.40 14.09 -8.33
N LEU A 46 -10.12 13.67 -8.32
CA LEU A 46 -9.06 14.36 -7.59
C LEU A 46 -8.88 15.82 -8.05
N ILE A 47 -8.87 16.04 -9.37
CA ILE A 47 -8.77 17.38 -9.94
C ILE A 47 -10.01 18.21 -9.54
N ASP A 48 -11.20 17.64 -9.62
CA ASP A 48 -12.46 18.35 -9.35
C ASP A 48 -12.62 18.68 -7.87
N GLU A 49 -12.13 17.84 -6.98
CA GLU A 49 -12.16 18.06 -5.51
C GLU A 49 -11.33 19.28 -5.09
N ILE A 50 -10.26 19.61 -5.83
CA ILE A 50 -9.36 20.71 -5.50
C ILE A 50 -9.85 22.02 -6.14
N GLU A 51 -10.15 23.03 -5.32
CA GLU A 51 -10.60 24.34 -5.81
C GLU A 51 -9.46 25.13 -6.47
N ASN A 52 -8.33 25.26 -5.76
CA ASN A 52 -7.16 25.97 -6.26
C ASN A 52 -6.19 25.02 -6.98
N LYS A 53 -6.17 25.09 -8.30
CA LYS A 53 -5.30 24.24 -9.15
C LYS A 53 -3.82 24.72 -9.19
N ASN A 54 -3.52 25.92 -8.68
CA ASN A 54 -2.15 26.44 -8.69
C ASN A 54 -1.24 25.56 -7.81
N GLY A 55 -0.13 25.11 -8.39
CA GLY A 55 0.80 24.21 -7.69
C GLY A 55 0.26 22.82 -7.43
N LEU A 56 -0.85 22.39 -8.08
CA LEU A 56 -1.32 21.01 -8.06
C LEU A 56 -0.52 20.18 -9.07
N ILE A 57 0.02 19.06 -8.62
CA ILE A 57 0.70 18.06 -9.44
C ILE A 57 -0.01 16.72 -9.21
N VAL A 58 -0.78 16.27 -10.20
CA VAL A 58 -1.37 14.93 -10.16
C VAL A 58 -0.25 13.92 -10.34
N ALA A 59 -0.02 13.12 -9.34
CA ALA A 59 1.07 12.16 -9.30
C ALA A 59 0.67 10.93 -8.47
N THR A 60 1.46 9.89 -8.54
CA THR A 60 1.28 8.69 -7.72
C THR A 60 1.60 8.95 -6.24
N GLY A 61 1.00 8.19 -5.35
CA GLY A 61 1.22 8.33 -3.91
C GLY A 61 2.63 7.90 -3.46
N CYS A 62 3.27 7.02 -4.21
CA CYS A 62 4.62 6.50 -3.97
C CYS A 62 5.20 5.93 -5.28
N ASP A 63 6.23 5.08 -5.19
CA ASP A 63 6.83 4.37 -6.32
C ASP A 63 5.83 3.38 -6.96
N VAL A 64 5.74 3.41 -8.29
CA VAL A 64 4.79 2.59 -9.04
C VAL A 64 5.24 1.12 -9.07
N PRO A 65 4.37 0.16 -8.70
CA PRO A 65 4.68 -1.26 -8.83
C PRO A 65 4.97 -1.68 -10.27
N TYR A 66 5.86 -2.64 -10.47
CA TYR A 66 6.24 -3.12 -11.81
C TYR A 66 5.08 -3.67 -12.64
N GLY A 67 4.06 -4.22 -11.99
CA GLY A 67 2.94 -4.87 -12.65
C GLY A 67 1.82 -3.93 -13.09
N VAL A 68 1.94 -2.61 -12.90
CA VAL A 68 0.90 -1.65 -13.32
C VAL A 68 0.70 -1.70 -14.83
N PRO A 69 -0.54 -1.94 -15.31
CA PRO A 69 -0.86 -1.91 -16.73
C PRO A 69 -0.50 -0.55 -17.35
N PHE A 70 0.16 -0.58 -18.49
CA PHE A 70 0.65 0.65 -19.13
C PHE A 70 -0.49 1.60 -19.51
N GLU A 71 -1.63 1.04 -19.93
CA GLU A 71 -2.87 1.77 -20.24
C GLU A 71 -3.40 2.58 -19.05
N ASN A 72 -3.20 2.12 -17.81
CA ASN A 72 -3.61 2.84 -16.61
C ASN A 72 -2.81 4.14 -16.45
N THR A 73 -1.51 4.08 -16.66
CA THR A 73 -0.65 5.28 -16.66
C THR A 73 -1.04 6.26 -17.79
N ILE A 74 -1.36 5.73 -18.99
CA ILE A 74 -1.86 6.55 -20.11
C ILE A 74 -3.18 7.20 -19.72
N GLY A 75 -4.09 6.48 -19.08
CA GLY A 75 -5.38 7.00 -18.59
C GLY A 75 -5.21 8.18 -17.62
N CYS A 76 -4.31 8.07 -16.66
CA CYS A 76 -3.98 9.17 -15.75
C CYS A 76 -3.46 10.41 -16.52
N MET A 77 -2.57 10.20 -17.49
CA MET A 77 -2.03 11.29 -18.30
C MET A 77 -3.11 11.95 -19.16
N GLN A 78 -4.01 11.18 -19.77
CA GLN A 78 -5.12 11.70 -20.53
C GLN A 78 -6.07 12.53 -19.66
N ALA A 79 -6.40 12.07 -18.47
CA ALA A 79 -7.25 12.78 -17.51
C ALA A 79 -6.67 14.15 -17.12
N VAL A 80 -5.35 14.29 -17.06
CA VAL A 80 -4.69 15.58 -16.76
C VAL A 80 -4.64 16.49 -18.01
N LEU A 81 -4.33 15.93 -19.18
CA LEU A 81 -4.13 16.72 -20.41
C LEU A 81 -5.46 17.07 -21.11
N GLN A 82 -6.48 16.26 -20.95
CA GLN A 82 -7.78 16.35 -21.61
C GLN A 82 -8.92 16.23 -20.58
N THR A 83 -8.81 16.98 -19.47
CA THR A 83 -9.67 16.80 -18.29
C THR A 83 -11.16 16.90 -18.63
N ASP A 84 -11.57 17.83 -19.49
CA ASP A 84 -12.99 18.04 -19.81
C ASP A 84 -13.55 16.89 -20.67
N GLU A 85 -12.79 16.41 -21.64
CA GLU A 85 -13.18 15.26 -22.47
C GLU A 85 -13.25 13.98 -21.64
N VAL A 86 -12.24 13.75 -20.77
CA VAL A 86 -12.23 12.57 -19.91
C VAL A 86 -13.35 12.65 -18.87
N ARG A 87 -13.67 13.83 -18.34
CA ARG A 87 -14.80 14.01 -17.40
C ARG A 87 -16.12 13.58 -18.03
N GLU A 88 -16.38 13.95 -19.29
CA GLU A 88 -17.56 13.49 -20.01
C GLU A 88 -17.57 11.97 -20.26
N MET A 89 -16.38 11.38 -20.49
CA MET A 89 -16.26 9.92 -20.68
C MET A 89 -16.57 9.15 -19.40
N VAL A 90 -16.16 9.65 -18.24
CA VAL A 90 -16.27 8.95 -16.95
C VAL A 90 -17.45 9.38 -16.08
N LYS A 91 -18.29 10.32 -16.54
CA LYS A 91 -19.36 10.91 -15.70
C LYS A 91 -20.37 9.89 -15.17
N ASP A 92 -20.70 8.88 -15.98
CA ASP A 92 -21.65 7.82 -15.64
C ASP A 92 -20.93 6.50 -15.29
N TYR A 93 -19.59 6.52 -15.26
CA TYR A 93 -18.79 5.37 -14.92
C TYR A 93 -18.76 5.17 -13.43
N VAL A 94 -19.13 3.98 -13.01
CA VAL A 94 -19.01 3.52 -11.61
C VAL A 94 -17.78 2.65 -11.53
N ALA A 95 -16.79 3.10 -10.76
CA ALA A 95 -15.60 2.31 -10.50
C ALA A 95 -15.97 0.99 -9.87
N ASP A 96 -15.33 -0.09 -10.28
CA ASP A 96 -15.47 -1.37 -9.64
C ASP A 96 -14.64 -1.35 -8.35
N ASP A 97 -15.31 -1.30 -7.21
CA ASP A 97 -14.65 -1.35 -5.89
C ASP A 97 -13.97 -2.71 -5.63
N GLY A 98 -14.07 -3.64 -6.59
CA GLY A 98 -13.57 -5.00 -6.52
C GLY A 98 -14.45 -5.90 -5.65
N GLU A 99 -14.35 -7.21 -5.83
CA GLU A 99 -14.99 -8.17 -4.93
C GLU A 99 -14.34 -8.07 -3.55
N GLU A 100 -15.15 -7.98 -2.50
CA GLU A 100 -14.66 -8.05 -1.13
C GLU A 100 -14.13 -9.47 -0.87
N ILE A 101 -12.80 -9.58 -0.79
CA ILE A 101 -12.14 -10.87 -0.54
C ILE A 101 -12.19 -11.12 0.96
N ASP A 102 -12.96 -12.12 1.39
CA ASP A 102 -12.89 -12.58 2.77
C ASP A 102 -11.71 -13.55 2.94
N VAL A 103 -10.85 -13.25 3.89
CA VAL A 103 -9.69 -14.06 4.25
C VAL A 103 -9.82 -14.57 5.67
N GLU A 104 -9.50 -15.83 5.90
CA GLU A 104 -9.45 -16.38 7.24
C GLU A 104 -8.12 -16.01 7.92
N LEU A 105 -8.20 -15.53 9.15
CA LEU A 105 -7.02 -15.32 10.00
C LEU A 105 -6.71 -16.60 10.78
N PRO A 106 -5.42 -16.91 11.05
CA PRO A 106 -5.05 -17.99 11.92
C PRO A 106 -5.64 -17.80 13.33
N ASP A 107 -5.88 -18.90 14.00
CA ASP A 107 -6.15 -18.86 15.44
C ASP A 107 -4.84 -18.62 16.20
N TYR A 108 -4.55 -17.34 16.44
CA TYR A 108 -3.31 -16.90 17.09
C TYR A 108 -3.16 -17.37 18.55
N GLU A 109 -4.25 -17.81 19.18
CA GLU A 109 -4.22 -18.33 20.55
C GLU A 109 -3.81 -19.81 20.60
N HIS A 110 -3.97 -20.55 19.51
CA HIS A 110 -3.72 -21.99 19.45
C HIS A 110 -2.70 -22.38 18.37
N LEU A 111 -1.71 -21.55 18.12
CA LEU A 111 -0.64 -21.86 17.18
C LEU A 111 0.25 -22.98 17.72
N THR A 112 0.63 -23.91 16.85
CA THR A 112 1.55 -25.01 17.21
C THR A 112 3.02 -24.59 17.20
N LYS A 113 3.33 -23.49 16.50
CA LYS A 113 4.64 -22.88 16.36
C LYS A 113 4.47 -21.36 16.31
N PRO A 114 5.47 -20.58 16.72
CA PRO A 114 5.44 -19.14 16.47
C PRO A 114 5.27 -18.83 14.98
N LEU A 115 4.32 -17.95 14.65
CA LEU A 115 4.09 -17.47 13.31
C LEU A 115 4.68 -16.07 13.16
N VAL A 116 5.70 -15.94 12.32
CA VAL A 116 6.33 -14.67 11.93
C VAL A 116 5.74 -14.20 10.62
N GLU A 117 5.13 -13.02 10.62
CA GLU A 117 4.45 -12.43 9.46
C GLU A 117 5.10 -11.09 9.12
N ALA A 118 5.67 -10.99 7.93
CA ALA A 118 6.19 -9.73 7.39
C ALA A 118 5.16 -9.11 6.43
N PHE A 119 4.69 -7.93 6.75
CA PHE A 119 3.77 -7.17 5.90
C PHE A 119 4.54 -6.07 5.18
N THR A 120 4.46 -6.04 3.85
CA THR A 120 5.29 -5.19 3.00
C THR A 120 4.46 -4.52 1.90
N LEU A 121 4.98 -3.45 1.30
CA LEU A 121 4.51 -2.98 0.00
C LEU A 121 4.89 -4.01 -1.08
N ASP A 122 5.79 -3.64 -1.98
CA ASP A 122 6.44 -4.59 -2.89
C ASP A 122 7.95 -4.59 -2.61
N PRO A 123 8.54 -5.69 -2.09
CA PRO A 123 9.98 -5.74 -1.85
C PRO A 123 10.82 -5.51 -3.11
N ALA A 124 10.27 -5.71 -4.32
CA ALA A 124 10.98 -5.47 -5.56
C ALA A 124 11.20 -3.97 -5.87
N THR A 125 10.35 -3.08 -5.30
CA THR A 125 10.40 -1.64 -5.56
C THR A 125 10.63 -0.82 -4.29
N CYS A 126 10.42 -1.40 -3.11
CA CYS A 126 10.51 -0.73 -1.82
C CYS A 126 11.75 -1.20 -1.05
N ALA A 127 12.78 -0.36 -0.95
CA ALA A 127 14.03 -0.70 -0.28
C ALA A 127 13.84 -1.08 1.20
N ALA A 128 13.00 -0.36 1.96
CA ALA A 128 12.70 -0.69 3.35
C ALA A 128 12.04 -2.08 3.47
N CYS A 129 11.16 -2.42 2.52
CA CYS A 129 10.50 -3.73 2.48
C CYS A 129 11.51 -4.85 2.15
N THR A 130 12.46 -4.59 1.23
CA THR A 130 13.54 -5.54 0.92
C THR A 130 14.37 -5.87 2.17
N TYR A 131 14.78 -4.85 2.92
CA TYR A 131 15.54 -5.06 4.16
C TYR A 131 14.72 -5.76 5.24
N MET A 132 13.44 -5.44 5.38
CA MET A 132 12.57 -6.13 6.35
C MET A 132 12.42 -7.62 6.01
N VAL A 133 12.21 -7.94 4.73
CA VAL A 133 12.13 -9.33 4.27
C VAL A 133 13.45 -10.05 4.51
N ALA A 134 14.59 -9.43 4.17
CA ALA A 134 15.89 -10.03 4.42
C ALA A 134 16.13 -10.36 5.91
N ALA A 135 15.75 -9.46 6.81
CA ALA A 135 15.87 -9.71 8.26
C ALA A 135 14.99 -10.89 8.71
N THR A 136 13.76 -10.98 8.18
CA THR A 136 12.86 -12.10 8.53
C THR A 136 13.27 -13.42 7.86
N ASP A 137 13.86 -13.39 6.66
CA ASP A 137 14.45 -14.56 5.99
C ASP A 137 15.64 -15.12 6.80
N GLU A 138 16.55 -14.26 7.30
CA GLU A 138 17.64 -14.68 8.20
C GLU A 138 17.12 -15.33 9.49
N ALA A 139 16.03 -14.80 10.06
CA ALA A 139 15.41 -15.42 11.22
C ALA A 139 14.82 -16.80 10.86
N LYS A 140 14.16 -16.92 9.69
CA LYS A 140 13.68 -18.23 9.21
C LYS A 140 14.83 -19.22 9.00
N GLU A 141 15.96 -18.78 8.48
CA GLU A 141 17.17 -19.64 8.36
C GLU A 141 17.69 -20.08 9.74
N THR A 142 17.71 -19.18 10.73
CA THR A 142 18.18 -19.48 12.09
C THR A 142 17.26 -20.48 12.82
N PHE A 143 15.95 -20.30 12.74
CA PHE A 143 14.97 -21.13 13.50
C PHE A 143 14.45 -22.32 12.71
N GLY A 144 14.62 -22.36 11.39
CA GLY A 144 14.20 -23.47 10.53
C GLY A 144 12.73 -23.82 10.72
N ASP A 145 12.46 -25.09 11.00
CA ASP A 145 11.08 -25.60 11.19
C ASP A 145 10.48 -25.31 12.58
N ALA A 146 11.22 -24.63 13.45
CA ALA A 146 10.70 -24.24 14.77
C ALA A 146 9.72 -23.05 14.68
N ILE A 147 9.68 -22.33 13.57
CA ILE A 147 8.76 -21.24 13.31
C ILE A 147 8.04 -21.41 11.97
N ASP A 148 6.81 -20.91 11.89
CA ASP A 148 6.14 -20.64 10.62
C ASP A 148 6.44 -19.20 10.19
N TYR A 149 6.61 -18.99 8.89
CA TYR A 149 6.99 -17.70 8.33
C TYR A 149 6.22 -17.38 7.05
N LYS A 150 5.73 -16.15 6.95
CA LYS A 150 5.05 -15.70 5.73
C LYS A 150 5.28 -14.20 5.46
N VAL A 151 5.49 -13.88 4.18
CA VAL A 151 5.55 -12.51 3.67
C VAL A 151 4.24 -12.20 2.96
N TYR A 152 3.66 -11.07 3.29
CA TYR A 152 2.47 -10.52 2.64
C TYR A 152 2.84 -9.24 1.90
N LYS A 153 2.31 -9.09 0.69
CA LYS A 153 2.61 -7.96 -0.21
C LYS A 153 1.36 -7.16 -0.51
N TYR A 154 1.44 -5.85 -0.34
CA TYR A 154 0.35 -4.92 -0.68
C TYR A 154 0.07 -4.81 -2.19
N THR A 155 0.62 -5.70 -3.00
CA THR A 155 0.36 -5.87 -4.43
C THR A 155 -0.49 -7.10 -4.75
N ILE A 156 -0.87 -7.89 -3.75
CA ILE A 156 -1.68 -9.10 -3.88
C ILE A 156 -3.02 -8.85 -3.19
N LYS A 157 -4.13 -9.06 -3.91
CA LYS A 157 -5.49 -8.72 -3.40
C LYS A 157 -5.84 -9.43 -2.09
N GLU A 158 -5.52 -10.71 -1.96
CA GLU A 158 -5.73 -11.51 -0.75
C GLU A 158 -4.90 -10.99 0.42
N ASP A 159 -3.66 -10.60 0.16
CA ASP A 159 -2.76 -10.04 1.18
C ASP A 159 -3.25 -8.66 1.65
N ILE A 160 -3.76 -7.83 0.73
CA ILE A 160 -4.40 -6.54 1.06
C ILE A 160 -5.64 -6.76 1.94
N ALA A 161 -6.49 -7.73 1.57
CA ALA A 161 -7.67 -8.07 2.36
C ALA A 161 -7.28 -8.52 3.78
N ARG A 162 -6.21 -9.34 3.90
CA ARG A 162 -5.65 -9.73 5.20
C ARG A 162 -5.14 -8.54 5.99
N MET A 163 -4.36 -7.67 5.37
CA MET A 163 -3.83 -6.46 6.03
C MET A 163 -4.96 -5.56 6.55
N LYS A 164 -6.02 -5.36 5.75
CA LYS A 164 -7.22 -4.63 6.17
C LYS A 164 -7.92 -5.30 7.35
N LYS A 165 -8.14 -6.63 7.28
CA LYS A 165 -8.80 -7.41 8.34
C LYS A 165 -8.01 -7.39 9.66
N MET A 166 -6.68 -7.38 9.60
CA MET A 166 -5.81 -7.26 10.77
C MET A 166 -5.62 -5.81 11.24
N GLY A 167 -6.05 -4.82 10.46
CA GLY A 167 -5.85 -3.40 10.79
C GLY A 167 -4.38 -2.99 10.79
N ILE A 168 -3.58 -3.46 9.82
CA ILE A 168 -2.15 -3.14 9.72
C ILE A 168 -1.98 -1.65 9.44
N PRO A 169 -1.39 -0.85 10.35
CA PRO A 169 -1.40 0.61 10.22
C PRO A 169 -0.31 1.16 9.32
N ASN A 170 0.79 0.44 9.13
CA ASN A 170 1.97 0.88 8.37
C ASN A 170 2.74 -0.28 7.77
N LEU A 171 3.42 -0.02 6.65
CA LEU A 171 4.30 -0.95 5.96
C LEU A 171 5.72 -0.34 5.82
N PRO A 172 6.80 -1.14 5.90
CA PRO A 172 6.77 -2.54 6.30
C PRO A 172 6.60 -2.72 7.82
N SER A 173 6.07 -3.86 8.23
CA SER A 173 5.96 -4.23 9.65
C SER A 173 6.08 -5.73 9.86
N VAL A 174 6.51 -6.14 11.06
CA VAL A 174 6.62 -7.55 11.46
C VAL A 174 5.69 -7.82 12.63
N TYR A 175 4.94 -8.89 12.50
CA TYR A 175 4.04 -9.43 13.51
C TYR A 175 4.52 -10.81 13.92
N ILE A 176 4.40 -11.13 15.21
CA ILE A 176 4.67 -12.47 15.75
C ILE A 176 3.42 -12.89 16.51
N ASN A 177 2.84 -14.03 16.12
CA ASN A 177 1.59 -14.54 16.67
C ASN A 177 0.47 -13.49 16.68
N GLY A 178 0.31 -12.74 15.56
CA GLY A 178 -0.68 -11.70 15.41
C GLY A 178 -0.41 -10.39 16.17
N GLN A 179 0.69 -10.29 16.91
CA GLN A 179 1.09 -9.09 17.63
C GLN A 179 2.18 -8.32 16.90
N MET A 180 1.96 -7.01 16.70
CA MET A 180 2.95 -6.14 16.07
C MET A 180 4.19 -6.01 16.94
N LYS A 181 5.35 -6.41 16.43
CA LYS A 181 6.64 -6.30 17.12
C LYS A 181 7.51 -5.19 16.54
N PHE A 182 7.53 -5.03 15.21
CA PHE A 182 8.33 -3.99 14.55
C PHE A 182 7.47 -3.23 13.54
N ARG A 183 7.55 -1.90 13.59
CA ARG A 183 6.76 -1.00 12.75
C ARG A 183 7.67 0.01 12.06
N SER A 184 7.81 -0.08 10.73
CA SER A 184 8.62 0.82 9.91
C SER A 184 10.11 0.96 10.34
N ILE A 185 10.56 0.10 11.25
CA ILE A 185 11.95 0.00 11.72
C ILE A 185 12.41 -1.42 11.42
N ILE A 186 13.49 -1.55 10.69
CA ILE A 186 14.09 -2.85 10.40
C ILE A 186 14.83 -3.33 11.66
N PRO A 187 14.40 -4.45 12.27
CA PRO A 187 15.09 -4.98 13.45
C PRO A 187 16.48 -5.48 13.09
N SER A 188 17.39 -5.38 14.03
CA SER A 188 18.61 -6.18 13.98
C SER A 188 18.29 -7.66 14.13
N LYS A 189 19.22 -8.52 13.72
CA LYS A 189 19.08 -9.98 13.89
C LYS A 189 18.79 -10.36 15.35
N ASP A 190 19.57 -9.81 16.28
CA ASP A 190 19.44 -10.14 17.70
C ASP A 190 18.07 -9.71 18.28
N GLU A 191 17.54 -8.54 17.88
CA GLU A 191 16.23 -8.05 18.31
C GLU A 191 15.10 -8.94 17.80
N LEU A 192 15.15 -9.32 16.51
CA LEU A 192 14.13 -10.19 15.93
C LEU A 192 14.17 -11.58 16.52
N GLU A 193 15.37 -12.18 16.66
CA GLU A 193 15.54 -13.49 17.30
C GLU A 193 15.07 -13.48 18.76
N ALA A 194 15.38 -12.42 19.52
CA ALA A 194 14.90 -12.29 20.91
C ALA A 194 13.37 -12.26 20.95
N ALA A 195 12.72 -11.46 20.08
CA ALA A 195 11.26 -11.38 20.03
C ALA A 195 10.59 -12.71 19.63
N ILE A 196 11.24 -13.52 18.78
CA ILE A 196 10.75 -14.86 18.43
C ILE A 196 10.89 -15.81 19.62
N ARG A 197 12.05 -15.79 20.33
CA ARG A 197 12.29 -16.66 21.51
C ARG A 197 11.35 -16.39 22.67
N GLU A 198 10.85 -15.15 22.81
CA GLU A 198 9.86 -14.81 23.86
C GLU A 198 8.54 -15.58 23.74
N VAL A 199 8.20 -16.06 22.54
CA VAL A 199 6.92 -16.73 22.25
C VAL A 199 7.08 -18.22 21.90
N MET A 200 8.30 -18.77 21.97
CA MET A 200 8.61 -20.20 21.83
C MET A 200 8.33 -20.94 23.15
#